data_376d4e42e1d782c1e879e35b8420a9ce
#
_entry.id   376d4e42e1d782c1e879e35b8420a9ce
#
_cell.length_a   1.000
_cell.length_b   1.000
_cell.length_c   1.000
_cell.angle_alpha   90.00
_cell.angle_beta   90.00
_cell.angle_gamma   90.00
#
_symmetry.space_group_name_H-M   'P 1'
#
loop_
_entity.id
_entity.type
_entity.pdbx_description
1 polymer ?
#
loop_
_entity_poly.entity_id
_entity_poly.type
_entity_poly.pdbx_seq_one_letter_code
_entity_poly.pdbx_strand_id
1 'polypeptide(L)'
;MRAFLTRTEKNLSLKLDDISGAIDKEVWLETDCLSCANCCKKMTPTFTRQDLIRISAHLNMSIKAFKEKWLTYDKKSGDWMNTSTPCQFLDKKTNMCGIYEVRPADCAGFPHLAKRKMVDYLHVHNQNIQYCPATFKMVEKLKVALTKV
;
A
#
# COMPACT_ATOMS: atom_id res chain seq x y z
N MET A 1 0.54 -16.48 10.13
CA MET A 1 -0.13 -15.36 9.42
C MET A 1 -0.26 -15.63 7.92
N ARG A 2 0.85 -15.77 7.16
CA ARG A 2 0.82 -16.08 5.71
C ARG A 2 0.04 -17.35 5.37
N ALA A 3 0.23 -18.44 6.12
CA ALA A 3 -0.51 -19.69 5.95
C ALA A 3 -2.03 -19.51 6.14
N PHE A 4 -2.46 -18.59 7.01
CA PHE A 4 -3.86 -18.24 7.19
C PHE A 4 -4.43 -17.55 5.93
N LEU A 5 -3.74 -16.54 5.39
CA LEU A 5 -4.19 -15.86 4.17
C LEU A 5 -4.30 -16.82 2.98
N THR A 6 -3.31 -17.67 2.77
CA THR A 6 -3.34 -18.69 1.71
C THR A 6 -4.50 -19.69 1.87
N ARG A 7 -4.88 -20.01 3.10
CA ARG A 7 -6.05 -20.88 3.38
C ARG A 7 -7.36 -20.15 3.11
N THR A 8 -7.44 -18.85 3.46
CA THR A 8 -8.61 -18.00 3.24
C THR A 8 -8.89 -17.81 1.76
N GLU A 9 -7.85 -17.70 0.94
CA GLU A 9 -7.94 -17.64 -0.51
C GLU A 9 -8.69 -18.83 -1.12
N LYS A 10 -8.55 -20.02 -0.50
CA LYS A 10 -9.20 -21.25 -0.96
C LYS A 10 -10.63 -21.46 -0.43
N ASN A 11 -10.97 -20.83 0.70
CA ASN A 11 -12.25 -20.98 1.40
C ASN A 11 -12.97 -19.63 1.51
N LEU A 12 -13.44 -19.14 0.37
CA LEU A 12 -14.11 -17.85 0.26
C LEU A 12 -15.44 -17.79 1.01
N SER A 13 -15.52 -16.85 1.96
CA SER A 13 -16.78 -16.46 2.59
C SER A 13 -17.31 -15.19 1.92
N LEU A 14 -18.59 -15.20 1.49
CA LEU A 14 -19.31 -14.02 0.99
C LEU A 14 -19.38 -12.87 2.01
N LYS A 15 -19.16 -13.18 3.29
CA LYS A 15 -19.10 -12.19 4.39
C LYS A 15 -17.72 -11.56 4.59
N LEU A 16 -16.71 -11.99 3.84
CA LEU A 16 -15.34 -11.51 4.06
C LEU A 16 -15.22 -10.00 3.86
N ASP A 17 -15.88 -9.46 2.84
CA ASP A 17 -15.85 -8.02 2.55
C ASP A 17 -16.51 -7.19 3.64
N ASP A 18 -17.62 -7.66 4.21
CA ASP A 18 -18.32 -6.97 5.30
C ASP A 18 -17.49 -6.98 6.59
N ILE A 19 -16.93 -8.14 6.91
CA ILE A 19 -16.04 -8.31 8.07
C ILE A 19 -14.79 -7.45 7.91
N SER A 20 -14.17 -7.46 6.74
CA SER A 20 -12.98 -6.67 6.47
C SER A 20 -13.23 -5.18 6.51
N GLY A 21 -14.39 -4.71 6.03
CA GLY A 21 -14.79 -3.31 6.09
C GLY A 21 -15.00 -2.79 7.52
N ALA A 22 -15.50 -3.61 8.42
CA ALA A 22 -15.63 -3.28 9.84
C ALA A 22 -14.25 -3.21 10.52
N ILE A 23 -13.42 -4.20 10.26
CA ILE A 23 -12.06 -4.29 10.83
C ILE A 23 -11.16 -3.16 10.30
N ASP A 24 -11.30 -2.76 9.04
CA ASP A 24 -10.58 -1.62 8.47
C ASP A 24 -10.75 -0.35 9.30
N LYS A 25 -11.99 -0.02 9.66
CA LYS A 25 -12.27 1.14 10.52
C LYS A 25 -11.58 1.06 11.88
N GLU A 26 -11.60 -0.11 12.51
CA GLU A 26 -10.94 -0.33 13.81
C GLU A 26 -9.42 -0.18 13.69
N VAL A 27 -8.82 -0.73 12.65
CA VAL A 27 -7.37 -0.68 12.43
C VAL A 27 -6.87 0.76 12.32
N TRP A 28 -7.63 1.63 11.63
CA TRP A 28 -7.26 3.04 11.48
C TRP A 28 -7.43 3.87 12.74
N LEU A 29 -8.24 3.45 13.69
CA LEU A 29 -8.28 4.06 15.03
C LEU A 29 -7.01 3.78 15.84
N GLU A 30 -6.33 2.68 15.54
CA GLU A 30 -5.15 2.18 16.27
C GLU A 30 -3.83 2.41 15.54
N THR A 31 -3.86 2.98 14.33
CA THR A 31 -2.66 3.07 13.47
C THR A 31 -2.54 4.46 12.87
N ASP A 32 -1.43 5.13 13.17
CA ASP A 32 -1.03 6.37 12.53
C ASP A 32 0.00 6.07 11.42
N CYS A 33 -0.47 6.15 10.17
CA CYS A 33 0.33 5.89 8.99
C CYS A 33 1.44 6.93 8.79
N LEU A 34 1.15 8.21 9.10
CA LEU A 34 2.10 9.31 8.90
C LEU A 34 3.29 9.22 9.86
N SER A 35 3.06 8.80 11.11
CA SER A 35 4.16 8.60 12.06
C SER A 35 4.99 7.36 11.75
N CYS A 36 4.43 6.36 11.08
CA CYS A 36 5.10 5.09 10.77
C CYS A 36 6.07 5.21 9.59
N ALA A 37 5.61 5.68 8.43
CA ALA A 37 6.31 5.81 7.15
C ALA A 37 7.11 4.57 6.69
N ASN A 38 6.80 3.38 7.22
CA ASN A 38 7.59 2.17 6.96
C ASN A 38 7.52 1.72 5.49
N CYS A 39 6.37 1.89 4.83
CA CYS A 39 6.23 1.65 3.40
C CYS A 39 7.15 2.55 2.58
N CYS A 40 7.27 3.83 2.92
CA CYS A 40 8.19 4.77 2.27
C CYS A 40 9.66 4.41 2.48
N LYS A 41 9.99 3.72 3.57
CA LYS A 41 11.36 3.30 3.90
C LYS A 41 11.76 2.00 3.21
N LYS A 42 10.80 1.11 2.94
CA LYS A 42 11.07 -0.28 2.56
C LYS A 42 10.49 -0.73 1.23
N MET A 43 9.52 0.03 0.70
CA MET A 43 8.76 -0.34 -0.50
C MET A 43 8.81 0.76 -1.55
N THR A 44 8.47 0.43 -2.78
CA THR A 44 8.29 1.39 -3.86
C THR A 44 6.84 1.34 -4.36
N PRO A 45 6.19 2.49 -4.58
CA PRO A 45 4.91 2.52 -5.28
C PRO A 45 5.09 2.29 -6.77
N THR A 46 4.01 1.90 -7.43
CA THR A 46 3.89 2.00 -8.87
C THR A 46 3.34 3.38 -9.26
N PHE A 47 3.75 3.88 -10.43
CA PHE A 47 3.33 5.18 -10.95
C PHE A 47 2.49 5.00 -12.21
N THR A 48 1.22 5.34 -12.12
CA THR A 48 0.35 5.38 -13.30
C THR A 48 0.70 6.57 -14.20
N ARG A 49 0.18 6.58 -15.44
CA ARG A 49 0.34 7.73 -16.34
C ARG A 49 -0.19 9.02 -15.70
N GLN A 50 -1.32 8.95 -15.00
CA GLN A 50 -1.93 10.10 -14.33
C GLN A 50 -1.05 10.60 -13.16
N ASP A 51 -0.44 9.68 -12.42
CA ASP A 51 0.52 10.04 -11.38
C ASP A 51 1.72 10.78 -11.96
N LEU A 52 2.28 10.28 -13.05
CA LEU A 52 3.43 10.92 -13.73
C LEU A 52 3.10 12.36 -14.18
N ILE A 53 1.92 12.58 -14.75
CA ILE A 53 1.45 13.92 -15.18
C ILE A 53 1.32 14.83 -13.96
N ARG A 54 0.60 14.39 -12.94
CA ARG A 54 0.29 15.19 -11.74
C ARG A 54 1.53 15.54 -10.94
N ILE A 55 2.38 14.57 -10.69
CA ILE A 55 3.56 14.75 -9.84
C ILE A 55 4.63 15.58 -10.56
N SER A 56 4.89 15.32 -11.84
CA SER A 56 5.87 16.11 -12.60
C SER A 56 5.45 17.57 -12.72
N ALA A 57 4.16 17.84 -12.94
CA ALA A 57 3.63 19.21 -12.95
C ALA A 57 3.81 19.91 -11.60
N HIS A 58 3.50 19.23 -10.49
CA HIS A 58 3.70 19.77 -9.13
C HIS A 58 5.17 20.11 -8.86
N LEU A 59 6.09 19.31 -9.37
CA LEU A 59 7.54 19.52 -9.21
C LEU A 59 8.16 20.46 -10.25
N ASN A 60 7.34 21.07 -11.13
CA ASN A 60 7.79 21.91 -12.23
C ASN A 60 8.83 21.23 -13.15
N MET A 61 8.61 19.95 -13.45
CA MET A 61 9.47 19.11 -14.29
C MET A 61 8.70 18.55 -15.48
N SER A 62 9.42 18.19 -16.55
CA SER A 62 8.85 17.32 -17.58
C SER A 62 8.71 15.88 -17.06
N ILE A 63 7.75 15.12 -17.60
CA ILE A 63 7.60 13.68 -17.28
C ILE A 63 8.89 12.92 -17.58
N LYS A 64 9.57 13.27 -18.69
CA LYS A 64 10.86 12.66 -19.06
C LYS A 64 11.92 12.90 -17.97
N ALA A 65 12.10 14.13 -17.55
CA ALA A 65 13.08 14.49 -16.50
C ALA A 65 12.75 13.81 -15.17
N PHE A 66 11.46 13.72 -14.81
CA PHE A 66 11.01 13.02 -13.61
C PHE A 66 11.38 11.54 -13.64
N LYS A 67 11.09 10.85 -14.74
CA LYS A 67 11.43 9.44 -14.95
C LYS A 67 12.95 9.21 -14.88
N GLU A 68 13.72 9.98 -15.62
CA GLU A 68 15.18 9.87 -15.67
C GLU A 68 15.84 10.08 -14.31
N LYS A 69 15.29 10.99 -13.51
CA LYS A 69 15.85 11.33 -12.20
C LYS A 69 15.58 10.30 -11.12
N TRP A 70 14.36 9.72 -11.08
CA TRP A 70 13.92 8.96 -9.91
C TRP A 70 13.31 7.59 -10.20
N LEU A 71 12.94 7.30 -11.43
CA LEU A 71 12.17 6.09 -11.73
C LEU A 71 12.94 5.09 -12.58
N THR A 72 12.56 3.84 -12.42
CA THR A 72 12.94 2.73 -13.27
C THR A 72 11.72 2.01 -13.80
N TYR A 73 11.81 1.45 -14.99
CA TYR A 73 10.72 0.67 -15.57
C TYR A 73 10.94 -0.81 -15.33
N ASP A 74 10.00 -1.44 -14.64
CA ASP A 74 10.00 -2.90 -14.46
C ASP A 74 9.32 -3.58 -15.66
N LYS A 75 10.11 -4.28 -16.48
CA LYS A 75 9.62 -4.98 -17.66
C LYS A 75 8.70 -6.16 -17.33
N LYS A 76 8.76 -6.71 -16.11
CA LYS A 76 7.92 -7.84 -15.72
C LYS A 76 6.51 -7.40 -15.38
N SER A 77 6.36 -6.34 -14.60
CA SER A 77 5.06 -5.79 -14.21
C SER A 77 4.51 -4.78 -15.22
N GLY A 78 5.38 -4.17 -16.04
CA GLY A 78 5.00 -3.08 -16.94
C GLY A 78 4.83 -1.73 -16.24
N ASP A 79 5.41 -1.58 -15.04
CA ASP A 79 5.20 -0.41 -14.19
C ASP A 79 6.45 0.46 -14.05
N TRP A 80 6.23 1.74 -13.85
CA TRP A 80 7.26 2.66 -13.36
C TRP A 80 7.29 2.63 -11.85
N MET A 81 8.47 2.51 -11.27
CA MET A 81 8.70 2.44 -9.82
C MET A 81 9.88 3.32 -9.43
N ASN A 82 10.03 3.63 -8.13
CA ASN A 82 11.23 4.29 -7.63
C ASN A 82 12.47 3.43 -7.91
N THR A 83 13.56 4.08 -8.28
CA THR A 83 14.84 3.40 -8.54
C THR A 83 15.41 2.77 -7.27
N SER A 84 15.15 3.36 -6.11
CA SER A 84 15.70 2.91 -4.82
C SER A 84 14.77 3.20 -3.65
N THR A 85 15.05 2.57 -2.51
CA THR A 85 14.48 2.85 -1.21
C THR A 85 15.56 3.37 -0.26
N PRO A 86 15.22 4.23 0.70
CA PRO A 86 13.91 4.83 0.98
C PRO A 86 13.43 5.76 -0.16
N CYS A 87 12.12 6.01 -0.20
CA CYS A 87 11.52 6.92 -1.17
C CYS A 87 12.20 8.29 -1.14
N GLN A 88 12.52 8.83 -2.32
CA GLN A 88 13.18 10.14 -2.47
C GLN A 88 12.36 11.31 -1.92
N PHE A 89 11.05 11.15 -1.76
CA PHE A 89 10.15 12.18 -1.22
C PHE A 89 9.94 12.07 0.28
N LEU A 90 10.54 11.09 0.95
CA LEU A 90 10.46 10.93 2.39
C LEU A 90 11.44 11.85 3.10
N ASP A 91 10.93 12.74 3.93
CA ASP A 91 11.74 13.42 4.94
C ASP A 91 12.02 12.45 6.10
N LYS A 92 13.27 12.02 6.21
CA LYS A 92 13.70 11.03 7.22
C LYS A 92 13.66 11.56 8.65
N LYS A 93 13.63 12.88 8.85
CA LYS A 93 13.56 13.47 10.19
C LYS A 93 12.13 13.51 10.72
N THR A 94 11.19 13.85 9.84
CA THR A 94 9.78 14.03 10.20
C THR A 94 8.88 12.85 9.83
N ASN A 95 9.37 11.89 9.03
CA ASN A 95 8.60 10.83 8.38
C ASN A 95 7.50 11.34 7.43
N MET A 96 7.56 12.59 7.02
CA MET A 96 6.56 13.19 6.14
C MET A 96 6.92 13.04 4.67
N CYS A 97 5.90 12.91 3.82
CA CYS A 97 6.04 12.86 2.37
C CYS A 97 6.05 14.28 1.79
N GLY A 98 7.12 14.66 1.08
CA GLY A 98 7.26 15.97 0.44
C GLY A 98 6.27 16.22 -0.73
N ILE A 99 5.62 15.18 -1.25
CA ILE A 99 4.59 15.26 -2.29
C ILE A 99 3.25 14.68 -1.82
N TYR A 100 2.94 14.73 -0.54
CA TYR A 100 1.78 14.06 0.05
C TYR A 100 0.48 14.36 -0.68
N GLU A 101 0.22 15.63 -1.03
CA GLU A 101 -1.01 16.06 -1.71
C GLU A 101 -1.15 15.49 -3.14
N VAL A 102 -0.05 15.19 -3.80
CA VAL A 102 -0.01 14.67 -5.16
C VAL A 102 0.58 13.26 -5.24
N ARG A 103 0.70 12.58 -4.10
CA ARG A 103 1.31 11.25 -4.01
C ARG A 103 0.70 10.27 -5.01
N PRO A 104 1.44 9.23 -5.43
CA PRO A 104 0.91 8.19 -6.31
C PRO A 104 -0.39 7.58 -5.77
N ALA A 105 -1.27 7.19 -6.68
CA ALA A 105 -2.53 6.53 -6.33
C ALA A 105 -2.28 5.25 -5.50
N ASP A 106 -1.20 4.54 -5.80
CA ASP A 106 -0.76 3.37 -5.04
C ASP A 106 -0.45 3.72 -3.58
N CYS A 107 0.27 4.82 -3.33
CA CYS A 107 0.51 5.34 -1.97
C CYS A 107 -0.78 5.79 -1.29
N ALA A 108 -1.68 6.46 -2.01
CA ALA A 108 -2.94 6.94 -1.45
C ALA A 108 -3.87 5.81 -1.03
N GLY A 109 -3.85 4.70 -1.75
CA GLY A 109 -4.66 3.51 -1.45
C GLY A 109 -3.99 2.49 -0.51
N PHE A 110 -2.68 2.59 -0.32
CA PHE A 110 -1.94 1.64 0.50
C PHE A 110 -2.41 1.67 1.98
N PRO A 111 -2.54 0.52 2.65
CA PRO A 111 -2.25 -0.85 2.22
C PRO A 111 -3.43 -1.61 1.59
N HIS A 112 -4.40 -0.91 1.01
CA HIS A 112 -5.54 -1.47 0.27
C HIS A 112 -6.51 -2.30 1.12
N LEU A 113 -6.66 -2.00 2.41
CA LEU A 113 -7.49 -2.78 3.34
C LEU A 113 -8.99 -2.71 3.02
N ALA A 114 -9.47 -1.56 2.52
CA ALA A 114 -10.88 -1.32 2.19
C ALA A 114 -11.26 -1.70 0.75
N LYS A 115 -10.37 -2.27 -0.03
CA LYS A 115 -10.67 -2.71 -1.40
C LYS A 115 -11.72 -3.81 -1.39
N ARG A 116 -12.80 -3.62 -2.17
CA ARG A 116 -13.83 -4.64 -2.36
C ARG A 116 -13.26 -5.86 -3.06
N LYS A 117 -13.90 -7.00 -2.79
CA LYS A 117 -13.40 -8.34 -3.04
C LYS A 117 -12.00 -8.48 -2.44
N MET A 118 -11.96 -8.39 -1.13
CA MET A 118 -10.73 -8.55 -0.35
C MET A 118 -9.92 -9.77 -0.78
N VAL A 119 -10.62 -10.80 -1.25
CA VAL A 119 -10.01 -12.02 -1.78
C VAL A 119 -9.00 -11.76 -2.89
N ASP A 120 -9.29 -10.81 -3.77
CA ASP A 120 -8.41 -10.46 -4.89
C ASP A 120 -7.12 -9.79 -4.42
N TYR A 121 -7.11 -9.30 -3.17
CA TYR A 121 -5.98 -8.60 -2.53
C TYR A 121 -5.26 -9.42 -1.46
N LEU A 122 -5.66 -10.66 -1.21
CA LEU A 122 -5.01 -11.50 -0.18
C LEU A 122 -3.52 -11.70 -0.44
N HIS A 123 -3.13 -11.82 -1.70
CA HIS A 123 -1.71 -11.91 -2.08
C HIS A 123 -0.95 -10.62 -1.75
N VAL A 124 -1.56 -9.44 -1.94
CA VAL A 124 -0.99 -8.14 -1.58
C VAL A 124 -0.84 -8.03 -0.06
N HIS A 125 -1.88 -8.40 0.69
CA HIS A 125 -1.81 -8.41 2.15
C HIS A 125 -0.75 -9.38 2.66
N ASN A 126 -0.60 -10.54 2.02
CA ASN A 126 0.44 -11.51 2.35
C ASN A 126 1.88 -10.95 2.17
N GLN A 127 2.08 -10.09 1.17
CA GLN A 127 3.34 -9.37 1.00
C GLN A 127 3.51 -8.27 2.05
N ASN A 128 2.44 -7.53 2.34
CA ASN A 128 2.49 -6.31 3.15
C ASN A 128 2.56 -6.56 4.65
N ILE A 129 2.16 -7.73 5.15
CA ILE A 129 2.12 -8.00 6.61
C ILE A 129 3.47 -7.83 7.31
N GLN A 130 4.57 -8.00 6.61
CA GLN A 130 5.92 -7.84 7.18
C GLN A 130 6.41 -6.38 7.19
N TYR A 131 5.73 -5.48 6.47
CA TYR A 131 6.14 -4.08 6.32
C TYR A 131 5.13 -3.10 6.90
N CYS A 132 3.85 -3.46 6.93
CA CYS A 132 2.75 -2.58 7.29
C CYS A 132 2.06 -3.02 8.59
N PRO A 133 2.19 -2.26 9.69
CA PRO A 133 1.50 -2.56 10.94
C PRO A 133 -0.02 -2.61 10.80
N ALA A 134 -0.61 -1.76 9.94
CA ALA A 134 -2.05 -1.80 9.67
C ALA A 134 -2.47 -3.12 9.02
N THR A 135 -1.72 -3.61 8.02
CA THR A 135 -1.98 -4.92 7.40
C THR A 135 -1.83 -6.06 8.41
N PHE A 136 -0.81 -6.01 9.25
CA PHE A 136 -0.60 -7.01 10.30
C PHE A 136 -1.82 -7.08 11.25
N LYS A 137 -2.25 -5.94 11.81
CA LYS A 137 -3.43 -5.85 12.68
C LYS A 137 -4.70 -6.32 12.00
N MET A 138 -4.89 -5.93 10.73
CA MET A 138 -6.03 -6.37 9.91
C MET A 138 -6.09 -7.89 9.83
N VAL A 139 -5.00 -8.55 9.49
CA VAL A 139 -4.95 -10.01 9.35
C VAL A 139 -5.14 -10.72 10.69
N GLU A 140 -4.61 -10.18 11.79
CA GLU A 140 -4.86 -10.72 13.13
C GLU A 140 -6.34 -10.65 13.51
N LYS A 141 -6.98 -9.49 13.34
CA LYS A 141 -8.41 -9.31 13.62
C LYS A 141 -9.29 -10.21 12.74
N LEU A 142 -8.96 -10.34 11.45
CA LEU A 142 -9.65 -11.27 10.53
C LEU A 142 -9.54 -12.71 11.00
N LYS A 143 -8.35 -13.15 11.39
CA LYS A 143 -8.14 -14.50 11.90
C LYS A 143 -9.08 -14.78 13.09
N VAL A 144 -9.16 -13.86 14.03
CA VAL A 144 -10.05 -13.97 15.20
C VAL A 144 -11.52 -13.98 14.79
N ALA A 145 -11.94 -13.08 13.90
CA ALA A 145 -13.32 -13.01 13.44
C ALA A 145 -13.77 -14.28 12.71
N LEU A 146 -12.93 -14.83 11.84
CA LEU A 146 -13.25 -16.03 11.07
C LEU A 146 -13.16 -17.35 11.88
N THR A 147 -12.48 -17.35 13.02
CA THR A 147 -12.48 -18.51 13.92
C THR A 147 -13.71 -18.58 14.83
N LYS A 148 -14.48 -17.48 14.93
CA LYS A 148 -15.72 -17.38 15.72
C LYS A 148 -16.98 -17.69 14.89
N VAL A 149 -16.82 -17.88 13.58
CA VAL A 149 -17.89 -18.23 12.63
C VAL A 149 -17.80 -19.68 12.26
#